data_6c0c9659dce55811387e9687b9f5aa93
#
_entry.id   6c0c9659dce55811387e9687b9f5aa93
#
_cell.length_a   1.000
_cell.length_b   1.000
_cell.length_c   1.000
_cell.angle_alpha   90.00
_cell.angle_beta   90.00
_cell.angle_gamma   90.00
#
_symmetry.space_group_name_H-M   'P 1'
#
loop_
_entity.id
_entity.type
_entity.pdbx_description
1 polymer ?
#
loop_
_entity_poly.entity_id
_entity_poly.type
_entity_poly.pdbx_seq_one_letter_code
_entity_poly.pdbx_strand_id
1 'polypeptide(L)'
;MKENQFETIKRIDNNGVEYWSSRDLAKVLEYADYRNFLTVVNKAKVACENSGEVIHNHFVEATDMVEIGSGAEKSIETVYLSRYACYLIVQNSDPTKVVVAKGQTYFAIQTRRQEAADTLVEDNKRVFLREEMKKHNTSLMQAASMAGVESFAIFQNAGYRGLYGGLTMQDIHKRKRLSKSQQILDHMNSEELAANLFRATQTDAKIRRENIKGESNANLAHFEVGQKVRNTIINIGGTMPENLPVADGISKAKTRIKKEDKKRLGNKTE
;
A
#
# COMPACT_ATOMS: atom_id res chain seq x y z
N MET A 1 -29.77 -1.97 10.71
CA MET A 1 -28.89 -0.87 10.26
C MET A 1 -29.77 0.11 9.49
N LYS A 2 -29.83 1.39 9.89
CA LYS A 2 -30.53 2.40 9.07
C LYS A 2 -29.82 2.43 7.72
N GLU A 3 -30.57 2.27 6.63
CA GLU A 3 -30.05 2.43 5.27
C GLU A 3 -29.18 3.68 5.19
N ASN A 4 -28.03 3.54 4.55
CA ASN A 4 -27.10 4.65 4.43
C ASN A 4 -27.77 5.69 3.50
N GLN A 5 -28.32 6.77 4.07
CA GLN A 5 -29.03 7.83 3.34
C GLN A 5 -28.25 8.34 2.11
N PHE A 6 -26.95 8.21 2.14
CA PHE A 6 -26.07 8.52 1.02
C PHE A 6 -26.29 7.60 -0.19
N GLU A 7 -26.48 6.31 0.01
CA GLU A 7 -26.74 5.36 -1.08
C GLU A 7 -28.17 5.51 -1.65
N THR A 8 -29.12 6.01 -0.88
CA THR A 8 -30.50 6.19 -1.36
C THR A 8 -30.66 7.32 -2.39
N ILE A 9 -29.74 8.28 -2.42
CA ILE A 9 -29.71 9.39 -3.38
C ILE A 9 -28.75 9.17 -4.54
N LYS A 10 -28.14 7.98 -4.62
CA LYS A 10 -27.27 7.59 -5.71
C LYS A 10 -28.06 7.49 -7.03
N ARG A 11 -27.51 8.02 -8.10
CA ARG A 11 -27.99 7.91 -9.46
C ARG A 11 -26.99 7.13 -10.32
N ILE A 12 -27.44 6.55 -11.41
CA ILE A 12 -26.60 5.81 -12.36
C ILE A 12 -26.88 6.37 -13.75
N ASP A 13 -25.84 6.72 -14.49
CA ASP A 13 -25.97 7.21 -15.85
C ASP A 13 -26.20 6.08 -16.86
N ASN A 14 -26.38 6.44 -18.15
CA ASN A 14 -26.59 5.48 -19.23
C ASN A 14 -25.40 4.55 -19.49
N ASN A 15 -24.22 4.88 -18.98
CA ASN A 15 -22.99 4.08 -19.08
C ASN A 15 -22.74 3.20 -17.84
N GLY A 16 -23.64 3.23 -16.87
CA GLY A 16 -23.51 2.49 -15.61
C GLY A 16 -22.63 3.17 -14.56
N VAL A 17 -22.24 4.44 -14.77
CA VAL A 17 -21.40 5.20 -13.82
C VAL A 17 -22.29 5.83 -12.74
N GLU A 18 -21.92 5.61 -11.50
CA GLU A 18 -22.63 6.18 -10.35
C GLU A 18 -22.28 7.66 -10.13
N TYR A 19 -23.28 8.45 -9.79
CA TYR A 19 -23.12 9.87 -9.45
C TYR A 19 -24.18 10.35 -8.46
N TRP A 20 -23.96 11.53 -7.88
CA TRP A 20 -24.84 12.18 -6.92
C TRP A 20 -25.15 13.62 -7.37
N SER A 21 -26.40 14.07 -7.21
CA SER A 21 -26.71 15.49 -7.33
C SER A 21 -26.27 16.22 -6.07
N SER A 22 -25.54 17.32 -6.23
CA SER A 22 -25.13 18.18 -5.10
C SER A 22 -26.32 18.72 -4.31
N ARG A 23 -27.48 18.91 -4.95
CA ARG A 23 -28.70 19.34 -4.27
C ARG A 23 -29.29 18.29 -3.36
N ASP A 24 -29.23 17.01 -3.79
CA ASP A 24 -29.71 15.92 -2.96
C ASP A 24 -28.73 15.66 -1.80
N LEU A 25 -27.43 15.77 -2.06
CA LEU A 25 -26.41 15.67 -1.02
C LEU A 25 -26.54 16.80 0.02
N ALA A 26 -26.85 18.03 -0.41
CA ALA A 26 -27.11 19.15 0.49
C ALA A 26 -28.25 18.85 1.49
N LYS A 27 -29.34 18.23 1.02
CA LYS A 27 -30.46 17.81 1.89
C LYS A 27 -30.03 16.75 2.89
N VAL A 28 -29.29 15.72 2.42
CA VAL A 28 -28.79 14.62 3.28
C VAL A 28 -27.84 15.15 4.36
N LEU A 29 -27.02 16.16 4.02
CA LEU A 29 -26.11 16.83 4.96
C LEU A 29 -26.78 17.97 5.76
N GLU A 30 -28.12 18.07 5.71
CA GLU A 30 -28.92 19.02 6.49
C GLU A 30 -28.54 20.50 6.25
N TYR A 31 -28.20 20.86 5.00
CA TYR A 31 -28.02 22.25 4.61
C TYR A 31 -29.37 22.88 4.20
N ALA A 32 -29.79 23.89 4.96
CA ALA A 32 -31.04 24.59 4.69
C ALA A 32 -30.94 25.50 3.46
N ASP A 33 -29.78 26.10 3.21
CA ASP A 33 -29.55 26.99 2.04
C ASP A 33 -28.47 26.34 1.15
N TYR A 34 -28.85 26.12 -0.12
CA TYR A 34 -27.96 25.56 -1.12
C TYR A 34 -26.73 26.44 -1.42
N ARG A 35 -26.84 27.75 -1.31
CA ARG A 35 -25.70 28.68 -1.49
C ARG A 35 -24.64 28.46 -0.44
N ASN A 36 -25.02 28.20 0.81
CA ASN A 36 -24.08 27.83 1.87
C ASN A 36 -23.41 26.49 1.59
N PHE A 37 -24.16 25.55 1.02
CA PHE A 37 -23.59 24.26 0.61
C PHE A 37 -22.60 24.39 -0.56
N LEU A 38 -22.85 25.28 -1.53
CA LEU A 38 -21.92 25.55 -2.62
C LEU A 38 -20.54 26.05 -2.13
N THR A 39 -20.48 26.75 -1.00
CA THR A 39 -19.18 27.14 -0.42
C THR A 39 -18.37 25.92 0.01
N VAL A 40 -19.04 24.88 0.49
CA VAL A 40 -18.39 23.60 0.85
C VAL A 40 -17.99 22.82 -0.40
N VAL A 41 -18.83 22.80 -1.43
CA VAL A 41 -18.48 22.20 -2.74
C VAL A 41 -17.23 22.86 -3.31
N ASN A 42 -17.12 24.19 -3.23
CA ASN A 42 -15.94 24.91 -3.70
C ASN A 42 -14.67 24.58 -2.88
N LYS A 43 -14.79 24.44 -1.56
CA LYS A 43 -13.65 23.95 -0.73
C LYS A 43 -13.22 22.54 -1.14
N ALA A 44 -14.17 21.66 -1.44
CA ALA A 44 -13.90 20.33 -1.91
C ALA A 44 -13.24 20.31 -3.30
N LYS A 45 -13.65 21.19 -4.22
CA LYS A 45 -12.99 21.40 -5.53
C LYS A 45 -11.52 21.82 -5.35
N VAL A 46 -11.24 22.78 -4.45
CA VAL A 46 -9.86 23.21 -4.12
C VAL A 46 -9.04 22.05 -3.54
N ALA A 47 -9.63 21.27 -2.63
CA ALA A 47 -8.95 20.09 -2.07
C ALA A 47 -8.63 19.03 -3.14
N CYS A 48 -9.54 18.80 -4.09
CA CYS A 48 -9.37 17.92 -5.24
C CYS A 48 -8.20 18.38 -6.11
N GLU A 49 -8.18 19.65 -6.50
CA GLU A 49 -7.13 20.25 -7.34
C GLU A 49 -5.74 20.16 -6.66
N ASN A 50 -5.66 20.55 -5.38
CA ASN A 50 -4.41 20.53 -4.62
C ASN A 50 -3.90 19.10 -4.35
N SER A 51 -4.75 18.08 -4.43
CA SER A 51 -4.34 16.67 -4.34
C SER A 51 -3.84 16.08 -5.68
N GLY A 52 -3.89 16.88 -6.77
CA GLY A 52 -3.44 16.46 -8.10
C GLY A 52 -4.52 15.75 -8.91
N GLU A 53 -5.76 15.72 -8.43
CA GLU A 53 -6.89 15.12 -9.14
C GLU A 53 -7.54 16.11 -10.11
N VAL A 54 -8.09 15.59 -11.21
CA VAL A 54 -8.74 16.41 -12.25
C VAL A 54 -10.16 16.73 -11.84
N ILE A 55 -10.48 18.02 -11.58
CA ILE A 55 -11.78 18.47 -11.10
C ILE A 55 -12.94 17.95 -11.95
N HIS A 56 -12.83 18.01 -13.30
CA HIS A 56 -13.89 17.59 -14.22
C HIS A 56 -14.29 16.12 -14.12
N ASN A 57 -13.43 15.26 -13.60
CA ASN A 57 -13.75 13.86 -13.37
C ASN A 57 -14.65 13.66 -12.14
N HIS A 58 -14.74 14.66 -11.28
CA HIS A 58 -15.38 14.54 -9.97
C HIS A 58 -16.51 15.55 -9.73
N PHE A 59 -16.49 16.69 -10.39
CA PHE A 59 -17.46 17.78 -10.25
C PHE A 59 -17.89 18.23 -11.63
N VAL A 60 -19.07 17.84 -12.08
CA VAL A 60 -19.62 18.18 -13.39
C VAL A 60 -20.78 19.13 -13.22
N GLU A 61 -20.66 20.34 -13.77
CA GLU A 61 -21.76 21.31 -13.78
C GLU A 61 -22.88 20.81 -14.67
N ALA A 62 -24.10 20.82 -14.16
CA ALA A 62 -25.29 20.26 -14.80
C ALA A 62 -26.56 21.01 -14.41
N THR A 63 -27.65 20.65 -15.02
CA THR A 63 -29.00 21.14 -14.70
C THR A 63 -29.91 19.98 -14.39
N ASP A 64 -30.65 20.08 -13.28
CA ASP A 64 -31.73 19.15 -12.93
C ASP A 64 -33.08 19.81 -13.22
N MET A 65 -34.06 19.03 -13.66
CA MET A 65 -35.47 19.48 -13.77
C MET A 65 -36.18 19.19 -12.45
N VAL A 66 -36.81 20.17 -11.87
CA VAL A 66 -37.62 20.02 -10.65
C VAL A 66 -39.05 20.48 -10.91
N GLU A 67 -39.97 19.66 -10.42
CA GLU A 67 -41.38 20.06 -10.43
C GLU A 67 -41.61 21.23 -9.45
N ILE A 68 -42.21 22.27 -9.95
CA ILE A 68 -42.75 23.39 -9.17
C ILE A 68 -44.27 23.29 -9.19
N GLY A 69 -44.96 23.82 -8.14
CA GLY A 69 -46.40 23.68 -7.96
C GLY A 69 -47.20 23.76 -9.28
N SER A 70 -48.29 22.99 -9.38
CA SER A 70 -49.13 22.78 -10.57
C SER A 70 -48.55 21.97 -11.73
N GLY A 71 -47.52 21.15 -11.53
CA GLY A 71 -46.97 20.23 -12.55
C GLY A 71 -46.05 20.90 -13.59
N ALA A 72 -45.66 22.17 -13.37
CA ALA A 72 -44.66 22.83 -14.21
C ALA A 72 -43.23 22.39 -13.77
N GLU A 73 -42.36 22.14 -14.75
CA GLU A 73 -40.96 21.83 -14.51
C GLU A 73 -40.08 23.09 -14.61
N LYS A 74 -39.11 23.22 -13.72
CA LYS A 74 -38.10 24.28 -13.74
C LYS A 74 -36.72 23.69 -13.79
N SER A 75 -35.89 24.17 -14.74
CA SER A 75 -34.48 23.89 -14.78
C SER A 75 -33.74 24.62 -13.65
N ILE A 76 -32.95 23.88 -12.87
CA ILE A 76 -32.10 24.42 -11.81
C ILE A 76 -30.69 23.96 -11.96
N GLU A 77 -29.72 24.85 -11.72
CA GLU A 77 -28.31 24.51 -11.71
C GLU A 77 -27.96 23.56 -10.55
N THR A 78 -27.17 22.57 -10.85
CA THR A 78 -26.64 21.59 -9.89
C THR A 78 -25.20 21.20 -10.26
N VAL A 79 -24.53 20.42 -9.41
CA VAL A 79 -23.25 19.80 -9.73
C VAL A 79 -23.43 18.29 -9.56
N TYR A 80 -23.11 17.52 -10.58
CA TYR A 80 -23.03 16.09 -10.46
C TYR A 80 -21.66 15.71 -9.88
N LEU A 81 -21.69 14.84 -8.90
CA LEU A 81 -20.57 14.51 -8.03
C LEU A 81 -20.21 13.04 -8.17
N SER A 82 -18.94 12.74 -8.32
CA SER A 82 -18.46 11.39 -8.12
C SER A 82 -18.51 10.99 -6.63
N ARG A 83 -18.38 9.72 -6.31
CA ARG A 83 -18.24 9.23 -4.93
C ARG A 83 -17.09 9.93 -4.19
N TYR A 84 -15.95 10.12 -4.85
CA TYR A 84 -14.80 10.84 -4.31
C TYR A 84 -15.12 12.30 -3.96
N ALA A 85 -15.81 13.02 -4.86
CA ALA A 85 -16.26 14.39 -4.60
C ALA A 85 -17.18 14.47 -3.37
N CYS A 86 -18.12 13.52 -3.25
CA CYS A 86 -19.01 13.46 -2.07
C CYS A 86 -18.20 13.26 -0.78
N TYR A 87 -17.15 12.44 -0.80
CA TYR A 87 -16.30 12.22 0.36
C TYR A 87 -15.54 13.49 0.74
N LEU A 88 -14.97 14.21 -0.23
CA LEU A 88 -14.32 15.51 0.02
C LEU A 88 -15.29 16.54 0.57
N ILE A 89 -16.53 16.59 0.06
CA ILE A 89 -17.57 17.49 0.57
C ILE A 89 -17.88 17.19 2.04
N VAL A 90 -18.09 15.93 2.41
CA VAL A 90 -18.33 15.56 3.82
C VAL A 90 -17.18 15.96 4.73
N GLN A 91 -15.93 15.74 4.28
CA GLN A 91 -14.74 16.12 5.05
C GLN A 91 -14.61 17.64 5.26
N ASN A 92 -15.07 18.45 4.29
CA ASN A 92 -15.04 19.89 4.34
C ASN A 92 -16.33 20.53 4.92
N SER A 93 -17.32 19.71 5.29
CA SER A 93 -18.60 20.14 5.84
C SER A 93 -18.51 20.46 7.34
N ASP A 94 -19.51 21.20 7.84
CA ASP A 94 -19.59 21.63 9.25
C ASP A 94 -19.82 20.44 10.20
N PRO A 95 -18.85 20.10 11.08
CA PRO A 95 -18.96 18.98 12.00
C PRO A 95 -19.96 19.19 13.14
N THR A 96 -20.50 20.38 13.33
CA THR A 96 -21.58 20.63 14.31
C THR A 96 -22.86 19.89 13.92
N LYS A 97 -23.02 19.57 12.64
CA LYS A 97 -24.10 18.73 12.13
C LYS A 97 -23.86 17.26 12.42
N VAL A 98 -24.78 16.61 13.12
CA VAL A 98 -24.64 15.21 13.55
C VAL A 98 -24.40 14.26 12.37
N VAL A 99 -25.07 14.47 11.24
CA VAL A 99 -24.90 13.65 10.03
C VAL A 99 -23.48 13.78 9.46
N VAL A 100 -22.92 14.99 9.44
CA VAL A 100 -21.56 15.26 8.99
C VAL A 100 -20.53 14.60 9.94
N ALA A 101 -20.67 14.83 11.25
CA ALA A 101 -19.78 14.21 12.24
C ALA A 101 -19.77 12.67 12.15
N LYS A 102 -20.93 12.04 11.93
CA LYS A 102 -21.02 10.59 11.70
C LYS A 102 -20.33 10.17 10.40
N GLY A 103 -20.46 10.95 9.32
CA GLY A 103 -19.78 10.70 8.05
C GLY A 103 -18.26 10.77 8.19
N GLN A 104 -17.74 11.81 8.84
CA GLN A 104 -16.30 11.97 9.11
C GLN A 104 -15.76 10.83 9.97
N THR A 105 -16.49 10.44 11.04
CA THR A 105 -16.13 9.29 11.88
C THR A 105 -16.12 7.99 11.06
N TYR A 106 -17.09 7.78 10.18
CA TYR A 106 -17.12 6.62 9.30
C TYR A 106 -15.86 6.56 8.42
N PHE A 107 -15.44 7.66 7.80
CA PHE A 107 -14.23 7.69 6.97
C PHE A 107 -12.97 7.38 7.80
N ALA A 108 -12.84 7.96 8.98
CA ALA A 108 -11.72 7.67 9.87
C ALA A 108 -11.63 6.17 10.22
N ILE A 109 -12.78 5.54 10.51
CA ILE A 109 -12.86 4.10 10.79
C ILE A 109 -12.49 3.27 9.55
N GLN A 110 -13.03 3.62 8.37
CA GLN A 110 -12.76 2.86 7.13
C GLN A 110 -11.31 3.00 6.69
N THR A 111 -10.73 4.21 6.75
CA THR A 111 -9.31 4.41 6.49
C THR A 111 -8.45 3.53 7.40
N ARG A 112 -8.76 3.51 8.70
CA ARG A 112 -8.03 2.66 9.64
C ARG A 112 -8.19 1.17 9.36
N ARG A 113 -9.37 0.73 8.92
CA ARG A 113 -9.60 -0.66 8.50
C ARG A 113 -8.79 -1.01 7.25
N GLN A 114 -8.73 -0.11 6.28
CA GLN A 114 -7.95 -0.31 5.06
C GLN A 114 -6.44 -0.39 5.37
N GLU A 115 -5.91 0.55 6.15
CA GLU A 115 -4.52 0.52 6.60
C GLU A 115 -4.17 -0.80 7.31
N ALA A 116 -5.07 -1.30 8.16
CA ALA A 116 -4.88 -2.57 8.86
C ALA A 116 -4.92 -3.77 7.89
N ALA A 117 -5.78 -3.73 6.88
CA ALA A 117 -5.86 -4.78 5.85
C ALA A 117 -4.60 -4.80 4.99
N ASP A 118 -4.13 -3.63 4.53
CA ASP A 118 -2.90 -3.50 3.75
C ASP A 118 -1.67 -3.95 4.54
N THR A 119 -1.61 -3.56 5.82
CA THR A 119 -0.55 -4.03 6.74
C THR A 119 -0.57 -5.56 6.86
N LEU A 120 -1.73 -6.18 6.95
CA LEU A 120 -1.85 -7.63 7.07
C LEU A 120 -1.42 -8.35 5.78
N VAL A 121 -1.74 -7.80 4.61
CA VAL A 121 -1.28 -8.32 3.32
C VAL A 121 0.24 -8.28 3.25
N GLU A 122 0.86 -7.15 3.61
CA GLU A 122 2.32 -7.00 3.65
C GLU A 122 2.96 -7.95 4.68
N ASP A 123 2.40 -8.07 5.87
CA ASP A 123 2.87 -8.99 6.90
C ASP A 123 2.89 -10.45 6.43
N ASN A 124 1.82 -10.91 5.75
CA ASN A 124 1.76 -12.27 5.21
C ASN A 124 2.85 -12.49 4.14
N LYS A 125 3.04 -11.54 3.21
CA LYS A 125 4.11 -11.59 2.22
C LYS A 125 5.49 -11.67 2.89
N ARG A 126 5.75 -10.81 3.87
CA ARG A 126 7.02 -10.77 4.59
C ARG A 126 7.31 -12.08 5.34
N VAL A 127 6.33 -12.61 6.05
CA VAL A 127 6.51 -13.88 6.79
C VAL A 127 6.79 -15.02 5.82
N PHE A 128 6.03 -15.13 4.72
CA PHE A 128 6.28 -16.13 3.69
C PHE A 128 7.68 -16.00 3.10
N LEU A 129 8.05 -14.82 2.59
CA LEU A 129 9.37 -14.60 1.98
C LEU A 129 10.52 -14.81 2.97
N ARG A 130 10.33 -14.48 4.24
CA ARG A 130 11.35 -14.70 5.28
C ARG A 130 11.59 -16.18 5.57
N GLU A 131 10.54 -17.00 5.55
CA GLU A 131 10.69 -18.46 5.69
C GLU A 131 11.34 -19.07 4.44
N GLU A 132 10.98 -18.63 3.24
CA GLU A 132 11.64 -19.04 2.00
C GLU A 132 13.12 -18.63 1.99
N MET A 133 13.44 -17.39 2.40
CA MET A 133 14.84 -16.94 2.56
C MET A 133 15.65 -17.88 3.47
N LYS A 134 15.05 -18.36 4.57
CA LYS A 134 15.73 -19.29 5.46
C LYS A 134 16.10 -20.60 4.76
N LYS A 135 15.17 -21.19 4.01
CA LYS A 135 15.38 -22.42 3.24
C LYS A 135 16.45 -22.23 2.16
N HIS A 136 16.32 -21.17 1.37
CA HIS A 136 17.23 -20.90 0.26
C HIS A 136 18.63 -20.47 0.73
N ASN A 137 18.76 -19.78 1.85
CA ASN A 137 20.08 -19.52 2.46
C ASN A 137 20.76 -20.80 2.90
N THR A 138 20.01 -21.81 3.38
CA THR A 138 20.58 -23.12 3.71
C THR A 138 21.08 -23.82 2.45
N SER A 139 20.32 -23.83 1.36
CA SER A 139 20.75 -24.40 0.07
C SER A 139 21.98 -23.68 -0.49
N LEU A 140 21.95 -22.34 -0.47
CA LEU A 140 23.06 -21.51 -0.92
C LEU A 140 24.35 -21.77 -0.11
N MET A 141 24.20 -21.95 1.20
CA MET A 141 25.35 -22.31 2.08
C MET A 141 25.95 -23.68 1.69
N GLN A 142 25.10 -24.67 1.38
CA GLN A 142 25.56 -25.98 0.90
C GLN A 142 26.30 -25.84 -0.42
N ALA A 143 25.75 -25.09 -1.40
CA ALA A 143 26.42 -24.86 -2.68
C ALA A 143 27.76 -24.13 -2.51
N ALA A 144 27.83 -23.13 -1.64
CA ALA A 144 29.06 -22.41 -1.32
C ALA A 144 30.11 -23.34 -0.66
N SER A 145 29.70 -24.18 0.28
CA SER A 145 30.58 -25.17 0.91
C SER A 145 31.14 -26.18 -0.11
N MET A 146 30.31 -26.69 -1.03
CA MET A 146 30.73 -27.59 -2.11
C MET A 146 31.67 -26.88 -3.12
N ALA A 147 31.60 -25.57 -3.23
CA ALA A 147 32.52 -24.75 -4.00
C ALA A 147 33.85 -24.49 -3.28
N GLY A 148 34.00 -24.85 -2.01
CA GLY A 148 35.20 -24.62 -1.22
C GLY A 148 35.23 -23.28 -0.48
N VAL A 149 34.08 -22.69 -0.19
CA VAL A 149 33.97 -21.46 0.64
C VAL A 149 34.19 -21.84 2.11
N GLU A 150 35.22 -21.25 2.72
CA GLU A 150 35.54 -21.40 4.13
C GLU A 150 34.89 -20.32 4.99
N SER A 151 34.89 -19.07 4.50
CA SER A 151 34.29 -17.94 5.21
C SER A 151 32.90 -17.55 4.64
N PHE A 152 31.87 -18.18 5.20
CA PHE A 152 30.48 -17.88 4.77
C PHE A 152 30.06 -16.43 5.02
N ALA A 153 30.65 -15.77 6.02
CA ALA A 153 30.41 -14.35 6.28
C ALA A 153 30.88 -13.42 5.13
N ILE A 154 32.07 -13.73 4.58
CA ILE A 154 32.63 -13.00 3.42
C ILE A 154 31.79 -13.27 2.19
N PHE A 155 31.40 -14.53 1.97
CA PHE A 155 30.53 -14.92 0.87
C PHE A 155 29.16 -14.19 0.92
N GLN A 156 28.51 -14.13 2.07
CA GLN A 156 27.26 -13.40 2.24
C GLN A 156 27.44 -11.89 1.99
N ASN A 157 28.52 -11.29 2.50
CA ASN A 157 28.82 -9.89 2.26
C ASN A 157 29.07 -9.59 0.78
N ALA A 158 29.66 -10.49 0.02
CA ALA A 158 29.84 -10.32 -1.42
C ALA A 158 28.47 -10.12 -2.12
N GLY A 159 27.47 -10.96 -1.79
CA GLY A 159 26.13 -10.83 -2.32
C GLY A 159 25.42 -9.55 -1.89
N TYR A 160 25.54 -9.14 -0.64
CA TYR A 160 24.99 -7.87 -0.18
C TYR A 160 25.64 -6.68 -0.91
N ARG A 161 26.97 -6.66 -1.02
CA ARG A 161 27.68 -5.59 -1.74
C ARG A 161 27.22 -5.46 -3.20
N GLY A 162 26.97 -6.59 -3.87
CA GLY A 162 26.42 -6.57 -5.22
C GLY A 162 25.03 -5.94 -5.29
N LEU A 163 24.13 -6.38 -4.44
CA LEU A 163 22.73 -5.93 -4.46
C LEU A 163 22.54 -4.49 -3.91
N TYR A 164 23.30 -4.11 -2.88
CA TYR A 164 23.16 -2.84 -2.17
C TYR A 164 24.22 -1.80 -2.57
N GLY A 165 24.79 -1.89 -3.78
CA GLY A 165 25.70 -0.89 -4.29
C GLY A 165 26.98 -0.70 -3.47
N GLY A 166 27.56 -1.81 -2.98
CA GLY A 166 28.80 -1.82 -2.21
C GLY A 166 28.62 -1.92 -0.70
N LEU A 167 27.40 -1.74 -0.17
CA LEU A 167 27.12 -1.84 1.27
C LEU A 167 27.28 -3.28 1.79
N THR A 168 27.98 -3.42 2.90
CA THR A 168 28.09 -4.68 3.64
C THR A 168 26.83 -4.93 4.49
N MET A 169 26.71 -6.14 5.03
CA MET A 169 25.66 -6.46 6.01
C MET A 169 25.68 -5.50 7.22
N GLN A 170 26.88 -5.10 7.66
CA GLN A 170 27.02 -4.15 8.79
C GLN A 170 26.57 -2.74 8.39
N ASP A 171 26.87 -2.29 7.18
CA ASP A 171 26.43 -0.98 6.68
C ASP A 171 24.89 -0.93 6.55
N ILE A 172 24.29 -2.02 6.04
CA ILE A 172 22.83 -2.15 5.95
C ILE A 172 22.20 -2.12 7.34
N HIS A 173 22.77 -2.87 8.29
CA HIS A 173 22.32 -2.91 9.67
C HIS A 173 22.36 -1.51 10.32
N LYS A 174 23.46 -0.79 10.15
CA LYS A 174 23.64 0.58 10.63
C LYS A 174 22.68 1.55 9.96
N ARG A 175 22.51 1.46 8.61
CA ARG A 175 21.59 2.29 7.85
C ARG A 175 20.14 2.12 8.29
N LYS A 176 19.74 0.89 8.59
CA LYS A 176 18.42 0.57 9.15
C LYS A 176 18.26 0.94 10.64
N ARG A 177 19.32 1.46 11.30
CA ARG A 177 19.35 1.83 12.72
C ARG A 177 18.92 0.70 13.65
N LEU A 178 19.33 -0.53 13.35
CA LEU A 178 18.98 -1.72 14.12
C LEU A 178 19.85 -1.87 15.36
N SER A 179 19.30 -2.42 16.45
CA SER A 179 20.07 -2.82 17.62
C SER A 179 20.92 -4.08 17.34
N LYS A 180 21.97 -4.29 18.10
CA LYS A 180 22.95 -5.39 17.87
C LYS A 180 22.32 -6.79 17.79
N SER A 181 21.18 -7.01 18.47
CA SER A 181 20.47 -8.29 18.50
C SER A 181 19.52 -8.49 17.31
N GLN A 182 19.22 -7.45 16.53
CA GLN A 182 18.27 -7.51 15.44
C GLN A 182 18.94 -7.95 14.14
N GLN A 183 18.27 -8.83 13.41
CA GLN A 183 18.74 -9.30 12.11
C GLN A 183 18.16 -8.44 10.98
N ILE A 184 18.99 -8.10 9.99
CA ILE A 184 18.57 -7.24 8.88
C ILE A 184 17.36 -7.81 8.11
N LEU A 185 17.33 -9.13 7.88
CA LEU A 185 16.26 -9.81 7.15
C LEU A 185 14.89 -9.70 7.86
N ASP A 186 14.89 -9.58 9.18
CA ASP A 186 13.65 -9.44 9.96
C ASP A 186 13.03 -8.06 9.87
N HIS A 187 13.80 -7.08 9.35
CA HIS A 187 13.43 -5.68 9.20
C HIS A 187 13.35 -5.21 7.74
N MET A 188 13.30 -6.15 6.80
CA MET A 188 13.05 -5.90 5.39
C MET A 188 11.55 -5.96 5.10
N ASN A 189 11.08 -5.10 4.17
CA ASN A 189 9.75 -5.22 3.59
C ASN A 189 9.70 -6.38 2.58
N SER A 190 8.53 -6.69 2.03
CA SER A 190 8.36 -7.82 1.11
C SER A 190 9.17 -7.64 -0.19
N GLU A 191 9.28 -6.42 -0.71
CA GLU A 191 10.04 -6.12 -1.93
C GLU A 191 11.54 -6.37 -1.73
N GLU A 192 12.10 -5.89 -0.63
CA GLU A 192 13.51 -6.09 -0.27
C GLU A 192 13.83 -7.58 -0.03
N LEU A 193 12.92 -8.30 0.66
CA LEU A 193 13.05 -9.75 0.85
C LEU A 193 13.00 -10.52 -0.47
N ALA A 194 12.11 -10.13 -1.39
CA ALA A 194 12.01 -10.75 -2.72
C ALA A 194 13.30 -10.56 -3.53
N ALA A 195 13.87 -9.37 -3.54
CA ALA A 195 15.14 -9.09 -4.22
C ALA A 195 16.28 -9.93 -3.64
N ASN A 196 16.36 -10.06 -2.31
CA ASN A 196 17.35 -10.91 -1.64
C ASN A 196 17.13 -12.39 -1.90
N LEU A 197 15.89 -12.86 -1.93
CA LEU A 197 15.53 -14.24 -2.25
C LEU A 197 15.93 -14.58 -3.69
N PHE A 198 15.65 -13.70 -4.64
CA PHE A 198 16.03 -13.90 -6.03
C PHE A 198 17.56 -13.93 -6.18
N ARG A 199 18.29 -13.02 -5.53
CA ARG A 199 19.75 -13.05 -5.48
C ARG A 199 20.27 -14.41 -4.94
N ALA A 200 19.74 -14.88 -3.82
CA ALA A 200 20.20 -16.11 -3.19
C ALA A 200 19.93 -17.35 -4.06
N THR A 201 18.73 -17.46 -4.62
CA THR A 201 18.34 -18.58 -5.49
C THR A 201 19.13 -18.62 -6.79
N GLN A 202 19.34 -17.45 -7.43
CA GLN A 202 20.12 -17.37 -8.67
C GLN A 202 21.60 -17.64 -8.44
N THR A 203 22.16 -17.26 -7.27
CA THR A 203 23.56 -17.57 -6.92
C THR A 203 23.73 -19.07 -6.70
N ASP A 204 22.85 -19.71 -5.94
CA ASP A 204 22.86 -21.17 -5.72
C ASP A 204 22.82 -21.90 -7.07
N ALA A 205 21.84 -21.56 -7.93
CA ALA A 205 21.70 -22.15 -9.26
C ALA A 205 22.95 -21.92 -10.14
N LYS A 206 23.56 -20.72 -10.11
CA LYS A 206 24.76 -20.40 -10.87
C LYS A 206 25.96 -21.24 -10.40
N ILE A 207 26.21 -21.31 -9.09
CA ILE A 207 27.33 -22.08 -8.51
C ILE A 207 27.22 -23.55 -8.94
N ARG A 208 26.05 -24.15 -8.86
CA ARG A 208 25.83 -25.57 -9.23
C ARG A 208 25.94 -25.81 -10.74
N ARG A 209 25.27 -24.97 -11.55
CA ARG A 209 25.22 -25.13 -13.03
C ARG A 209 26.59 -24.96 -13.66
N GLU A 210 27.40 -23.99 -13.17
CA GLU A 210 28.68 -23.67 -13.72
C GLU A 210 29.84 -24.41 -12.99
N ASN A 211 29.51 -25.27 -12.03
CA ASN A 211 30.46 -26.04 -11.19
C ASN A 211 31.58 -25.15 -10.63
N ILE A 212 31.19 -23.97 -10.11
CA ILE A 212 32.15 -22.98 -9.60
C ILE A 212 32.95 -23.58 -8.43
N LYS A 213 34.28 -23.42 -8.47
CA LYS A 213 35.20 -23.90 -7.44
C LYS A 213 36.11 -22.79 -6.95
N GLY A 214 36.44 -22.85 -5.66
CA GLY A 214 37.26 -21.87 -4.95
C GLY A 214 36.47 -20.73 -4.38
N GLU A 215 36.82 -20.31 -3.16
CA GLU A 215 36.14 -19.25 -2.40
C GLU A 215 36.05 -17.91 -3.18
N SER A 216 37.18 -17.50 -3.80
CA SER A 216 37.23 -16.26 -4.55
C SER A 216 36.24 -16.24 -5.73
N ASN A 217 36.13 -17.35 -6.47
CA ASN A 217 35.23 -17.47 -7.60
C ASN A 217 33.76 -17.50 -7.13
N ALA A 218 33.47 -18.20 -6.03
CA ALA A 218 32.13 -18.24 -5.44
C ALA A 218 31.70 -16.85 -4.92
N ASN A 219 32.60 -16.11 -4.27
CA ASN A 219 32.37 -14.74 -3.81
C ASN A 219 32.10 -13.79 -4.98
N LEU A 220 32.89 -13.90 -6.05
CA LEU A 220 32.70 -13.10 -7.26
C LEU A 220 31.34 -13.41 -7.91
N ALA A 221 30.98 -14.67 -8.06
CA ALA A 221 29.69 -15.08 -8.61
C ALA A 221 28.50 -14.52 -7.78
N HIS A 222 28.60 -14.55 -6.45
CA HIS A 222 27.56 -14.00 -5.59
C HIS A 222 27.45 -12.48 -5.71
N PHE A 223 28.57 -11.76 -5.81
CA PHE A 223 28.60 -10.33 -6.06
C PHE A 223 27.96 -9.97 -7.40
N GLU A 224 28.38 -10.66 -8.49
CA GLU A 224 27.88 -10.41 -9.85
C GLU A 224 26.36 -10.65 -9.96
N VAL A 225 25.84 -11.73 -9.36
CA VAL A 225 24.39 -11.98 -9.31
C VAL A 225 23.69 -10.86 -8.57
N GLY A 226 24.21 -10.44 -7.41
CA GLY A 226 23.66 -9.30 -6.69
C GLY A 226 23.64 -8.02 -7.53
N GLN A 227 24.72 -7.73 -8.26
CA GLN A 227 24.81 -6.58 -9.14
C GLN A 227 23.83 -6.67 -10.32
N LYS A 228 23.63 -7.84 -10.91
CA LYS A 228 22.64 -8.03 -11.98
C LYS A 228 21.22 -7.81 -11.49
N VAL A 229 20.86 -8.30 -10.30
CA VAL A 229 19.55 -8.03 -9.67
C VAL A 229 19.38 -6.52 -9.46
N ARG A 230 20.40 -5.82 -8.92
CA ARG A 230 20.39 -4.37 -8.75
C ARG A 230 20.15 -3.64 -10.07
N ASN A 231 20.89 -4.00 -11.11
CA ASN A 231 20.77 -3.38 -12.43
C ASN A 231 19.38 -3.59 -13.04
N THR A 232 18.77 -4.76 -12.81
CA THR A 232 17.39 -5.02 -13.23
C THR A 232 16.42 -4.07 -12.52
N ILE A 233 16.55 -3.87 -11.22
CA ILE A 233 15.71 -2.93 -10.45
C ILE A 233 15.86 -1.50 -11.01
N ILE A 234 17.09 -1.06 -11.32
CA ILE A 234 17.34 0.25 -11.95
C ILE A 234 16.62 0.36 -13.29
N ASN A 235 16.78 -0.64 -14.16
CA ASN A 235 16.26 -0.63 -15.53
C ASN A 235 14.73 -0.58 -15.59
N ILE A 236 14.05 -1.15 -14.60
CA ILE A 236 12.58 -1.09 -14.49
C ILE A 236 12.07 0.12 -13.69
N GLY A 237 12.98 1.02 -13.25
CA GLY A 237 12.63 2.22 -12.47
C GLY A 237 12.22 1.93 -11.02
N GLY A 238 12.62 0.78 -10.47
CA GLY A 238 12.29 0.37 -9.09
C GLY A 238 13.10 1.11 -8.02
N THR A 239 12.63 1.09 -6.79
CA THR A 239 13.33 1.66 -5.63
C THR A 239 14.50 0.77 -5.22
N MET A 240 15.67 1.37 -5.02
CA MET A 240 16.85 0.62 -4.57
C MET A 240 16.62 0.01 -3.17
N PRO A 241 17.10 -1.23 -2.92
CA PRO A 241 16.90 -1.93 -1.66
C PRO A 241 17.29 -1.12 -0.42
N GLU A 242 18.38 -0.36 -0.49
CA GLU A 242 18.85 0.50 0.59
C GLU A 242 17.99 1.73 0.86
N ASN A 243 17.08 2.08 -0.04
CA ASN A 243 16.17 3.21 0.07
C ASN A 243 14.73 2.79 0.42
N LEU A 244 14.45 1.49 0.45
CA LEU A 244 13.17 0.96 0.89
C LEU A 244 12.94 1.22 2.39
N PRO A 245 11.68 1.46 2.81
CA PRO A 245 11.36 1.73 4.21
C PRO A 245 11.72 0.54 5.11
N VAL A 246 12.22 0.84 6.30
CA VAL A 246 12.53 -0.16 7.31
C VAL A 246 11.24 -0.69 7.91
N ALA A 247 11.02 -1.99 7.82
CA ALA A 247 9.87 -2.64 8.41
C ALA A 247 10.10 -2.95 9.91
N ASP A 248 9.02 -3.06 10.68
CA ASP A 248 9.12 -3.53 12.06
C ASP A 248 9.51 -5.04 12.10
N GLY A 249 9.96 -5.51 13.27
CA GLY A 249 10.47 -6.89 13.38
C GLY A 249 9.44 -7.95 12.98
N ILE A 250 9.89 -8.99 12.26
CA ILE A 250 9.04 -10.06 11.72
C ILE A 250 8.19 -10.78 12.79
N SER A 251 8.63 -10.78 14.04
CA SER A 251 7.88 -11.31 15.19
C SER A 251 6.58 -10.54 15.44
N LYS A 252 6.58 -9.21 15.22
CA LYS A 252 5.36 -8.39 15.32
C LYS A 252 4.39 -8.71 14.20
N ALA A 253 4.89 -8.89 12.97
CA ALA A 253 4.08 -9.33 11.83
C ALA A 253 3.38 -10.67 12.13
N LYS A 254 4.13 -11.68 12.61
CA LYS A 254 3.58 -12.98 13.03
C LYS A 254 2.51 -12.83 14.12
N THR A 255 2.70 -11.91 15.06
CA THR A 255 1.72 -11.66 16.14
C THR A 255 0.44 -11.04 15.60
N ARG A 256 0.52 -10.06 14.66
CA ARG A 256 -0.65 -9.46 14.01
C ARG A 256 -1.46 -10.49 13.23
N ILE A 257 -0.80 -11.33 12.43
CA ILE A 257 -1.44 -12.42 11.68
C ILE A 257 -2.20 -13.37 12.62
N LYS A 258 -1.52 -13.87 13.66
CA LYS A 258 -2.17 -14.76 14.65
C LYS A 258 -3.37 -14.13 15.35
N LYS A 259 -3.30 -12.83 15.64
CA LYS A 259 -4.42 -12.10 16.27
C LYS A 259 -5.63 -12.03 15.34
N GLU A 260 -5.38 -11.79 14.06
CA GLU A 260 -6.45 -11.71 13.05
C GLU A 260 -7.06 -13.09 12.78
N ASP A 261 -6.26 -14.15 12.69
CA ASP A 261 -6.76 -15.52 12.54
C ASP A 261 -7.65 -15.93 13.70
N LYS A 262 -7.28 -15.58 14.94
CA LYS A 262 -8.13 -15.83 16.12
C LYS A 262 -9.48 -15.11 16.04
N LYS A 263 -9.50 -13.85 15.55
CA LYS A 263 -10.75 -13.12 15.37
C LYS A 263 -11.66 -13.78 14.32
N ARG A 264 -11.07 -14.22 13.20
CA ARG A 264 -11.81 -14.91 12.14
C ARG A 264 -12.43 -16.23 12.60
N LEU A 265 -11.72 -16.96 13.45
CA LEU A 265 -12.22 -18.22 14.03
C LEU A 265 -13.31 -17.97 15.09
N GLY A 266 -13.14 -16.94 15.93
CA GLY A 266 -14.17 -16.57 16.94
C GLY A 266 -15.49 -16.10 16.32
N ASN A 267 -15.45 -15.41 15.18
CA ASN A 267 -16.66 -14.96 14.48
C ASN A 267 -17.37 -16.06 13.66
N LYS A 268 -16.81 -17.27 13.58
CA LYS A 268 -17.46 -18.44 12.92
C LYS A 268 -18.22 -19.32 13.89
N THR A 269 -18.16 -19.03 15.18
CA THR A 269 -18.81 -19.83 16.24
C THR A 269 -20.03 -19.13 16.85
N GLU A 270 -20.44 -17.97 16.34
CA GLU A 270 -21.72 -17.30 16.58
C GLU A 270 -22.61 -17.35 15.32
#